data_734766a83647d6705a1ba1b16a59115a
#
_entry.id   734766a83647d6705a1ba1b16a59115a
#
_cell.length_a   1.000
_cell.length_b   1.000
_cell.length_c   1.000
_cell.angle_alpha   90.00
_cell.angle_beta   90.00
_cell.angle_gamma   90.00
#
_symmetry.space_group_name_H-M   'P 1'
#
loop_
_entity.id
_entity.type
_entity.pdbx_description
1 polymer ?
#
loop_
_entity_poly.entity_id
_entity_poly.type
_entity_poly.pdbx_seq_one_letter_code
_entity_poly.pdbx_strand_id
1 'polypeptide(L)'
;MKNKILFLLTIAVFFTFSYKIYIYYNNKHKTSKIITYIDNINSKPFKDETLTNDYEGYINIPSLNIKNLIKQGTKDNILNQNVVGIHKLSSTFESETGNIILAGHNNNLVFKNLLNIKNNDYIYIITKNKTYKYKIFKTYRVTLNDYFYFTSPKDSKILTLITCINTNERFIVQAYEYN
;
A
#
# COMPACT_ATOMS: atom_id res chain seq x y z
N MET A 1 17.32 34.40 -30.40
CA MET A 1 16.22 34.19 -29.43
C MET A 1 15.85 32.71 -29.26
N LYS A 2 15.65 31.94 -30.32
CA LYS A 2 15.25 30.49 -30.23
C LYS A 2 16.21 29.64 -29.36
N ASN A 3 17.53 29.80 -29.46
CA ASN A 3 18.50 29.00 -28.70
C ASN A 3 18.48 29.30 -27.18
N LYS A 4 18.14 30.53 -26.77
CA LYS A 4 17.99 30.88 -25.34
C LYS A 4 16.73 30.26 -24.73
N ILE A 5 15.64 30.20 -25.49
CA ILE A 5 14.38 29.55 -25.06
C ILE A 5 14.59 28.05 -24.93
N LEU A 6 15.25 27.42 -25.92
CA LEU A 6 15.57 25.98 -25.86
C LEU A 6 16.45 25.63 -24.66
N PHE A 7 17.46 26.45 -24.36
CA PHE A 7 18.33 26.29 -23.20
C PHE A 7 17.57 26.39 -21.87
N LEU A 8 16.64 27.35 -21.75
CA LEU A 8 15.80 27.49 -20.55
C LEU A 8 14.85 26.30 -20.38
N LEU A 9 14.30 25.77 -21.46
CA LEU A 9 13.45 24.57 -21.42
C LEU A 9 14.23 23.34 -20.97
N THR A 10 15.47 23.14 -21.44
CA THR A 10 16.31 22.01 -20.99
C THR A 10 16.65 22.10 -19.51
N ILE A 11 16.93 23.29 -19.00
CA ILE A 11 17.16 23.53 -17.57
C ILE A 11 15.91 23.20 -16.75
N ALA A 12 14.73 23.64 -17.18
CA ALA A 12 13.47 23.38 -16.48
C ALA A 12 13.17 21.87 -16.42
N VAL A 13 13.38 21.15 -17.54
CA VAL A 13 13.22 19.68 -17.58
C VAL A 13 14.21 18.99 -16.63
N PHE A 14 15.46 19.43 -16.60
CA PHE A 14 16.48 18.88 -15.68
C PHE A 14 16.08 19.07 -14.21
N PHE A 15 15.62 20.27 -13.83
CA PHE A 15 15.19 20.52 -12.46
C PHE A 15 13.95 19.71 -12.06
N THR A 16 12.96 19.57 -12.96
CA THR A 16 11.78 18.73 -12.67
C THR A 16 12.13 17.26 -12.51
N PHE A 17 13.08 16.75 -13.31
CA PHE A 17 13.56 15.37 -13.22
C PHE A 17 14.34 15.14 -11.93
N SER A 18 15.26 16.05 -11.58
CA SER A 18 16.05 15.99 -10.33
C SER A 18 15.14 16.07 -9.10
N TYR A 19 14.11 16.90 -9.12
CA TYR A 19 13.12 17.00 -8.04
C TYR A 19 12.32 15.71 -7.87
N LYS A 20 11.88 15.06 -8.96
CA LYS A 20 11.21 13.75 -8.90
C LYS A 20 12.12 12.66 -8.33
N ILE A 21 13.38 12.63 -8.73
CA ILE A 21 14.38 11.70 -8.18
C ILE A 21 14.58 11.95 -6.68
N TYR A 22 14.73 13.20 -6.26
CA TYR A 22 14.87 13.57 -4.84
C TYR A 22 13.68 13.09 -4.01
N ILE A 23 12.44 13.34 -4.46
CA ILE A 23 11.22 12.87 -3.77
C ILE A 23 11.20 11.34 -3.71
N TYR A 24 11.53 10.65 -4.81
CA TYR A 24 11.59 9.19 -4.85
C TYR A 24 12.54 8.62 -3.79
N TYR A 25 13.78 9.12 -3.72
CA TYR A 25 14.78 8.66 -2.75
C TYR A 25 14.40 9.02 -1.32
N ASN A 26 13.87 10.21 -1.09
CA ASN A 26 13.46 10.65 0.24
C ASN A 26 12.31 9.80 0.79
N ASN A 27 11.30 9.51 -0.02
CA ASN A 27 10.20 8.63 0.37
C ASN A 27 10.68 7.20 0.64
N LYS A 28 11.54 6.66 -0.23
CA LYS A 28 12.16 5.34 -0.04
C LYS A 28 12.94 5.26 1.26
N HIS A 29 13.75 6.27 1.56
CA HIS A 29 14.56 6.32 2.78
C HIS A 29 13.71 6.45 4.05
N LYS A 30 12.65 7.25 3.99
CA LYS A 30 11.69 7.42 5.09
C LYS A 30 10.96 6.11 5.39
N THR A 31 10.45 5.44 4.36
CA THR A 31 9.80 4.13 4.47
C THR A 31 10.77 3.06 5.00
N SER A 32 12.00 3.02 4.50
CA SER A 32 13.04 2.08 4.94
C SER A 32 13.38 2.25 6.42
N LYS A 33 13.58 3.49 6.90
CA LYS A 33 13.84 3.76 8.33
C LYS A 33 12.71 3.26 9.23
N ILE A 34 11.47 3.53 8.84
CA ILE A 34 10.30 3.10 9.62
C ILE A 34 10.21 1.57 9.63
N ILE A 35 10.43 0.90 8.50
CA ILE A 35 10.41 -0.56 8.41
C ILE A 35 11.53 -1.18 9.26
N THR A 36 12.76 -0.67 9.19
CA THR A 36 13.88 -1.15 10.03
C THR A 36 13.58 -0.98 11.51
N TYR A 37 12.96 0.13 11.88
CA TYR A 37 12.52 0.40 13.24
C TYR A 37 11.46 -0.61 13.70
N ILE A 38 10.46 -0.89 12.88
CA ILE A 38 9.40 -1.85 13.14
C ILE A 38 9.93 -3.30 13.23
N ASP A 39 10.90 -3.69 12.37
CA ASP A 39 11.55 -5.01 12.45
C ASP A 39 12.30 -5.20 13.78
N ASN A 40 12.85 -4.13 14.35
CA ASN A 40 13.51 -4.16 15.67
C ASN A 40 12.53 -4.24 16.86
N ILE A 41 11.25 -3.87 16.66
CA ILE A 41 10.22 -3.86 17.71
C ILE A 41 9.46 -5.20 17.79
N ASN A 42 9.65 -6.14 16.88
CA ASN A 42 8.96 -7.45 16.90
C ASN A 42 9.15 -8.27 18.19
N SER A 43 9.86 -7.72 19.20
CA SER A 43 10.01 -8.28 20.54
C SER A 43 9.27 -7.55 21.66
N LYS A 44 8.61 -6.39 21.39
CA LYS A 44 7.88 -5.62 22.41
C LYS A 44 6.62 -4.97 21.83
N PRO A 45 5.52 -4.82 22.61
CA PRO A 45 4.32 -4.15 22.15
C PRO A 45 4.65 -2.70 21.75
N PHE A 46 4.14 -2.30 20.61
CA PHE A 46 4.38 -1.01 19.98
C PHE A 46 3.94 0.15 20.89
N LYS A 47 4.89 0.87 21.47
CA LYS A 47 4.69 2.16 22.13
C LYS A 47 5.66 3.12 21.48
N ASP A 48 5.26 3.81 20.40
CA ASP A 48 6.12 4.86 19.89
C ASP A 48 5.42 5.98 19.13
N GLU A 49 5.87 7.19 19.45
CA GLU A 49 5.47 8.49 18.92
C GLU A 49 5.97 8.77 17.49
N THR A 50 6.73 7.86 16.87
CA THR A 50 7.35 8.06 15.54
C THR A 50 6.49 7.63 14.35
N LEU A 51 5.41 6.87 14.53
CA LEU A 51 4.31 6.90 13.59
C LEU A 51 3.60 8.23 13.81
N THR A 52 4.04 9.24 13.09
CA THR A 52 3.33 10.52 13.03
C THR A 52 1.85 10.22 12.79
N ASN A 53 0.96 11.08 13.27
CA ASN A 53 -0.50 10.98 13.12
C ASN A 53 -1.00 10.78 11.68
N ASP A 54 -0.08 10.65 10.72
CA ASP A 54 -0.29 10.51 9.29
C ASP A 54 -0.44 9.06 8.81
N TYR A 55 -0.14 8.02 9.62
CA TYR A 55 -0.15 6.62 9.21
C TYR A 55 -1.00 5.76 10.13
N GLU A 56 -1.82 4.89 9.53
CA GLU A 56 -2.70 3.93 10.23
C GLU A 56 -1.96 2.66 10.66
N GLY A 57 -0.81 2.40 10.06
CA GLY A 57 0.00 1.22 10.32
C GLY A 57 0.90 0.85 9.14
N TYR A 58 1.25 -0.43 9.04
CA TYR A 58 1.97 -0.96 7.88
C TYR A 58 1.50 -2.36 7.50
N ILE A 59 1.69 -2.70 6.22
CA ILE A 59 1.45 -4.03 5.67
C ILE A 59 2.77 -4.78 5.52
N ASN A 60 2.77 -6.07 5.86
CA ASN A 60 3.88 -6.98 5.64
C ASN A 60 3.36 -8.26 4.96
N ILE A 61 3.95 -8.61 3.81
CA ILE A 61 3.68 -9.85 3.06
C ILE A 61 5.03 -10.57 2.90
N PRO A 62 5.40 -11.46 3.85
CA PRO A 62 6.73 -12.06 3.90
C PRO A 62 7.11 -12.85 2.64
N SER A 63 6.17 -13.63 2.06
CA SER A 63 6.41 -14.45 0.87
C SER A 63 6.86 -13.64 -0.36
N LEU A 64 6.55 -12.35 -0.40
CA LEU A 64 6.89 -11.44 -1.48
C LEU A 64 7.91 -10.37 -1.11
N ASN A 65 8.37 -10.37 0.15
CA ASN A 65 9.19 -9.30 0.73
C ASN A 65 8.57 -7.90 0.52
N ILE A 66 7.23 -7.81 0.62
CA ILE A 66 6.50 -6.54 0.57
C ILE A 66 6.33 -6.02 1.99
N LYS A 67 6.85 -4.81 2.22
CA LYS A 67 6.63 -4.04 3.45
C LYS A 67 6.33 -2.61 3.06
N ASN A 68 5.21 -2.05 3.55
CA ASN A 68 4.84 -0.67 3.21
C ASN A 68 3.96 -0.03 4.28
N LEU A 69 3.99 1.30 4.33
CA LEU A 69 3.14 2.08 5.21
C LEU A 69 1.71 2.14 4.69
N ILE A 70 0.76 2.21 5.61
CA ILE A 70 -0.67 2.35 5.31
C ILE A 70 -1.11 3.76 5.69
N LYS A 71 -1.80 4.43 4.77
CA LYS A 71 -2.31 5.79 4.93
C LYS A 71 -3.78 5.87 4.53
N GLN A 72 -4.54 6.78 5.13
CA GLN A 72 -5.93 7.00 4.76
C GLN A 72 -6.04 7.60 3.35
N GLY A 73 -6.92 7.02 2.52
CA GLY A 73 -7.27 7.50 1.18
C GLY A 73 -6.49 6.83 0.04
N THR A 74 -7.09 6.87 -1.15
CA THR A 74 -6.56 6.27 -2.39
C THR A 74 -6.47 7.27 -3.54
N LYS A 75 -6.51 8.56 -3.26
CA LYS A 75 -6.29 9.60 -4.27
C LYS A 75 -4.81 9.66 -4.67
N ASP A 76 -4.53 10.20 -5.85
CA ASP A 76 -3.17 10.28 -6.40
C ASP A 76 -2.17 11.00 -5.47
N ASN A 77 -2.60 12.05 -4.78
CA ASN A 77 -1.75 12.75 -3.82
C ASN A 77 -1.31 11.88 -2.61
N ILE A 78 -2.02 10.78 -2.33
CA ILE A 78 -1.67 9.79 -1.31
C ILE A 78 -0.84 8.68 -1.94
N LEU A 79 -1.36 8.00 -2.97
CA LEU A 79 -0.68 6.84 -3.56
C LEU A 79 0.68 7.20 -4.20
N ASN A 80 0.83 8.41 -4.73
CA ASN A 80 2.10 8.92 -5.28
C ASN A 80 3.20 9.12 -4.20
N GLN A 81 2.87 8.99 -2.91
CA GLN A 81 3.86 8.92 -1.83
C GLN A 81 4.49 7.52 -1.69
N ASN A 82 4.13 6.57 -2.59
CA ASN A 82 4.54 5.17 -2.56
C ASN A 82 4.12 4.45 -1.28
N VAL A 83 2.92 4.72 -0.81
CA VAL A 83 2.26 4.07 0.33
C VAL A 83 1.08 3.23 -0.14
N VAL A 84 0.59 2.38 0.76
CA VAL A 84 -0.68 1.68 0.59
C VAL A 84 -1.80 2.55 1.15
N GLY A 85 -2.85 2.77 0.37
CA GLY A 85 -3.97 3.63 0.74
C GLY A 85 -5.19 2.83 1.20
N ILE A 86 -5.87 3.28 2.27
CA ILE A 86 -7.15 2.74 2.70
C ILE A 86 -8.25 3.32 1.81
N HIS A 87 -9.04 2.45 1.18
CA HIS A 87 -10.14 2.87 0.32
C HIS A 87 -11.32 3.41 1.13
N LYS A 88 -12.05 4.38 0.58
CA LYS A 88 -13.19 5.03 1.27
C LYS A 88 -14.33 4.09 1.67
N LEU A 89 -14.47 2.94 1.02
CA LEU A 89 -15.46 1.91 1.33
C LEU A 89 -14.90 0.82 2.27
N SER A 90 -13.69 0.98 2.78
CA SER A 90 -13.09 0.04 3.72
C SER A 90 -13.80 0.08 5.07
N SER A 91 -14.00 -1.08 5.68
CA SER A 91 -14.25 -1.18 7.12
C SER A 91 -13.02 -0.75 7.91
N THR A 92 -13.15 -0.47 9.20
CA THR A 92 -12.01 -0.15 10.09
C THR A 92 -11.25 -1.42 10.48
N PHE A 93 -9.99 -1.27 10.91
CA PHE A 93 -9.19 -2.43 11.36
C PHE A 93 -9.78 -3.08 12.62
N GLU A 94 -10.49 -2.33 13.44
CA GLU A 94 -11.11 -2.77 14.68
C GLU A 94 -12.48 -3.44 14.49
N SER A 95 -13.09 -3.32 13.29
CA SER A 95 -14.39 -3.95 13.00
C SER A 95 -14.29 -5.47 13.16
N GLU A 96 -15.31 -6.08 13.75
CA GLU A 96 -15.40 -7.54 13.89
C GLU A 96 -15.69 -8.22 12.55
N THR A 97 -16.42 -7.57 11.68
CA THR A 97 -16.80 -8.05 10.34
C THR A 97 -16.56 -6.99 9.29
N GLY A 98 -16.65 -7.36 8.02
CA GLY A 98 -16.57 -6.44 6.90
C GLY A 98 -15.36 -6.65 6.00
N ASN A 99 -15.06 -5.67 5.17
CA ASN A 99 -13.98 -5.72 4.19
C ASN A 99 -13.00 -4.57 4.41
N ILE A 100 -11.78 -4.89 4.83
CA ILE A 100 -10.67 -3.94 4.84
C ILE A 100 -10.14 -3.84 3.41
N ILE A 101 -10.19 -2.65 2.80
CA ILE A 101 -9.85 -2.48 1.39
C ILE A 101 -8.65 -1.57 1.26
N LEU A 102 -7.55 -2.12 0.78
CA LEU A 102 -6.28 -1.45 0.62
C LEU A 102 -5.87 -1.41 -0.86
N ALA A 103 -5.45 -0.25 -1.34
CA ALA A 103 -4.97 -0.09 -2.71
C ALA A 103 -3.55 0.46 -2.76
N GLY A 104 -2.78 0.05 -3.76
CA GLY A 104 -1.41 0.53 -3.96
C GLY A 104 -0.98 0.45 -5.42
N HIS A 105 -0.02 1.28 -5.79
CA HIS A 105 0.56 1.25 -7.14
C HIS A 105 1.28 -0.06 -7.44
N ASN A 106 1.18 -0.52 -8.68
CA ASN A 106 1.96 -1.63 -9.21
C ASN A 106 3.38 -1.14 -9.60
N ASN A 107 4.18 -0.80 -8.59
CA ASN A 107 5.56 -0.38 -8.77
C ASN A 107 6.49 -1.07 -7.75
N ASN A 108 7.80 -0.97 -7.95
CA ASN A 108 8.82 -1.64 -7.13
C ASN A 108 8.79 -1.26 -5.65
N LEU A 109 8.16 -0.15 -5.29
CA LEU A 109 8.13 0.36 -3.92
C LEU A 109 6.85 -0.05 -3.17
N VAL A 110 5.82 -0.52 -3.90
CA VAL A 110 4.52 -0.84 -3.31
C VAL A 110 4.13 -2.28 -3.63
N PHE A 111 3.42 -2.53 -4.75
CA PHE A 111 2.76 -3.82 -5.02
C PHE A 111 3.20 -4.54 -6.31
N LYS A 112 4.36 -4.20 -6.91
CA LYS A 112 4.81 -4.86 -8.16
C LYS A 112 4.83 -6.39 -8.05
N ASN A 113 5.31 -6.90 -6.92
CA ASN A 113 5.42 -8.35 -6.71
C ASN A 113 4.10 -8.99 -6.28
N LEU A 114 3.04 -8.20 -6.01
CA LEU A 114 1.75 -8.72 -5.53
C LEU A 114 1.12 -9.71 -6.51
N LEU A 115 1.39 -9.58 -7.82
CA LEU A 115 0.90 -10.49 -8.85
C LEU A 115 1.43 -11.94 -8.70
N ASN A 116 2.50 -12.14 -7.94
CA ASN A 116 3.12 -13.44 -7.69
C ASN A 116 2.59 -14.13 -6.41
N ILE A 117 1.66 -13.49 -5.71
CA ILE A 117 1.11 -14.01 -4.46
C ILE A 117 0.31 -15.29 -4.70
N LYS A 118 0.32 -16.19 -3.72
CA LYS A 118 -0.36 -17.48 -3.82
C LYS A 118 -1.45 -17.60 -2.76
N ASN A 119 -2.45 -18.44 -3.06
CA ASN A 119 -3.40 -18.87 -2.04
C ASN A 119 -2.64 -19.53 -0.87
N ASN A 120 -3.15 -19.32 0.33
CA ASN A 120 -2.55 -19.72 1.60
C ASN A 120 -1.33 -18.90 2.07
N ASP A 121 -0.82 -17.95 1.29
CA ASP A 121 0.15 -16.97 1.80
C ASP A 121 -0.49 -16.10 2.90
N TYR A 122 0.34 -15.51 3.74
CA TYR A 122 -0.09 -14.67 4.84
C TYR A 122 0.21 -13.20 4.59
N ILE A 123 -0.73 -12.35 5.04
CA ILE A 123 -0.59 -10.90 5.09
C ILE A 123 -0.73 -10.47 6.54
N TYR A 124 0.16 -9.59 6.99
CA TYR A 124 0.11 -8.99 8.32
C TYR A 124 -0.17 -7.50 8.17
N ILE A 125 -1.17 -7.02 8.90
CA ILE A 125 -1.43 -5.60 9.08
C ILE A 125 -1.08 -5.25 10.51
N ILE A 126 -0.11 -4.37 10.68
CA ILE A 126 0.38 -3.96 11.99
C ILE A 126 -0.04 -2.51 12.21
N THR A 127 -0.92 -2.29 13.19
CA THR A 127 -1.38 -0.98 13.65
C THR A 127 -0.70 -0.60 14.96
N LYS A 128 -1.00 0.57 15.49
CA LYS A 128 -0.51 1.00 16.82
C LYS A 128 -0.95 0.06 17.94
N ASN A 129 -2.11 -0.57 17.80
CA ASN A 129 -2.77 -1.30 18.89
C ASN A 129 -2.66 -2.82 18.74
N LYS A 130 -2.65 -3.33 17.50
CA LYS A 130 -2.79 -4.77 17.24
C LYS A 130 -2.14 -5.16 15.91
N THR A 131 -1.67 -6.41 15.86
CA THR A 131 -1.30 -7.09 14.61
C THR A 131 -2.44 -7.98 14.17
N TYR A 132 -2.91 -7.77 12.95
CA TYR A 132 -3.93 -8.59 12.29
C TYR A 132 -3.23 -9.50 11.29
N LYS A 133 -3.56 -10.78 11.32
CA LYS A 133 -3.05 -11.80 10.40
C LYS A 133 -4.16 -12.22 9.45
N TYR A 134 -3.87 -12.24 8.17
CA TYR A 134 -4.82 -12.65 7.13
C TYR A 134 -4.22 -13.79 6.32
N LYS A 135 -5.05 -14.78 5.96
CA LYS A 135 -4.68 -15.89 5.08
C LYS A 135 -5.40 -15.78 3.75
N ILE A 136 -4.65 -15.77 2.65
CA ILE A 136 -5.19 -15.57 1.31
C ILE A 136 -6.00 -16.79 0.88
N PHE A 137 -7.23 -16.55 0.40
CA PHE A 137 -8.10 -17.58 -0.13
C PHE A 137 -8.41 -17.42 -1.61
N LYS A 138 -8.23 -16.21 -2.18
CA LYS A 138 -8.57 -15.96 -3.58
C LYS A 138 -7.75 -14.82 -4.18
N THR A 139 -7.32 -15.03 -5.44
CA THR A 139 -6.75 -13.98 -6.28
C THR A 139 -7.41 -14.02 -7.66
N TYR A 140 -7.65 -12.86 -8.26
CA TYR A 140 -8.29 -12.77 -9.58
C TYR A 140 -8.05 -11.40 -10.22
N ARG A 141 -8.39 -11.31 -11.52
CA ARG A 141 -8.36 -10.07 -12.30
C ARG A 141 -9.77 -9.57 -12.51
N VAL A 142 -9.92 -8.25 -12.52
CA VAL A 142 -11.18 -7.56 -12.77
C VAL A 142 -10.96 -6.40 -13.73
N THR A 143 -12.03 -6.02 -14.42
CA THR A 143 -12.06 -4.78 -15.21
C THR A 143 -12.46 -3.59 -14.34
N LEU A 144 -12.37 -2.37 -14.88
CA LEU A 144 -12.78 -1.16 -14.16
C LEU A 144 -14.27 -1.11 -13.80
N ASN A 145 -15.11 -1.89 -14.48
CA ASN A 145 -16.55 -1.92 -14.26
C ASN A 145 -16.99 -2.98 -13.24
N ASP A 146 -16.06 -3.78 -12.76
CA ASP A 146 -16.33 -4.79 -11.74
C ASP A 146 -16.18 -4.17 -10.34
N TYR A 147 -17.22 -4.24 -9.54
CA TYR A 147 -17.25 -3.64 -8.19
C TYR A 147 -17.54 -4.64 -7.08
N PHE A 148 -17.74 -5.91 -7.39
CA PHE A 148 -18.12 -6.95 -6.41
C PHE A 148 -17.07 -7.19 -5.32
N TYR A 149 -15.79 -6.89 -5.58
CA TYR A 149 -14.74 -7.02 -4.60
C TYR A 149 -14.77 -5.97 -3.48
N PHE A 150 -15.62 -4.95 -3.60
CA PHE A 150 -15.91 -4.00 -2.52
C PHE A 150 -16.96 -4.51 -1.54
N THR A 151 -17.63 -5.61 -1.83
CA THR A 151 -18.68 -6.16 -0.96
C THR A 151 -18.09 -6.55 0.39
N SER A 152 -18.77 -6.12 1.45
CA SER A 152 -18.42 -6.47 2.83
C SER A 152 -19.27 -7.65 3.30
N PRO A 153 -18.64 -8.78 3.70
CA PRO A 153 -19.38 -9.88 4.31
C PRO A 153 -19.95 -9.45 5.68
N LYS A 154 -21.12 -10.04 6.04
CA LYS A 154 -21.80 -9.72 7.30
C LYS A 154 -21.23 -10.51 8.49
N ASP A 155 -20.75 -11.73 8.24
CA ASP A 155 -20.42 -12.71 9.27
C ASP A 155 -18.91 -13.04 9.33
N SER A 156 -18.12 -12.29 8.59
CA SER A 156 -16.65 -12.49 8.56
C SER A 156 -15.93 -11.20 8.27
N LYS A 157 -14.64 -11.19 8.58
CA LYS A 157 -13.75 -10.09 8.26
C LYS A 157 -12.78 -10.53 7.19
N ILE A 158 -12.72 -9.77 6.10
CA ILE A 158 -11.78 -10.00 5.01
C ILE A 158 -10.89 -8.79 4.77
N LEU A 159 -9.75 -9.05 4.16
CA LEU A 159 -8.85 -8.04 3.61
C LEU A 159 -8.87 -8.17 2.08
N THR A 160 -9.06 -7.06 1.39
CA THR A 160 -8.95 -6.96 -0.07
C THR A 160 -7.79 -6.04 -0.44
N LEU A 161 -6.78 -6.56 -1.16
CA LEU A 161 -5.73 -5.75 -1.75
C LEU A 161 -6.03 -5.52 -3.23
N ILE A 162 -5.76 -4.30 -3.70
CA ILE A 162 -6.02 -3.85 -5.07
C ILE A 162 -4.76 -3.23 -5.65
N THR A 163 -4.35 -3.69 -6.83
CA THR A 163 -3.31 -3.02 -7.62
C THR A 163 -3.64 -3.01 -9.11
N CYS A 164 -3.10 -2.05 -9.84
CA CYS A 164 -3.28 -1.96 -11.29
C CYS A 164 -2.42 -3.02 -11.99
N ILE A 165 -2.98 -3.73 -12.98
CA ILE A 165 -2.20 -4.51 -13.95
C ILE A 165 -1.84 -3.60 -15.12
N ASN A 166 -2.85 -2.91 -15.63
CA ASN A 166 -2.75 -1.92 -16.71
C ASN A 166 -3.83 -0.84 -16.52
N THR A 167 -4.10 -0.04 -17.55
CA THR A 167 -5.11 1.02 -17.49
C THR A 167 -6.54 0.49 -17.25
N ASN A 168 -6.86 -0.72 -17.72
CA ASN A 168 -8.22 -1.25 -17.73
C ASN A 168 -8.44 -2.39 -16.72
N GLU A 169 -7.38 -2.97 -16.17
CA GLU A 169 -7.47 -4.15 -15.31
C GLU A 169 -6.84 -3.90 -13.93
N ARG A 170 -7.42 -4.54 -12.94
CA ARG A 170 -6.94 -4.59 -11.56
C ARG A 170 -6.68 -6.03 -11.14
N PHE A 171 -5.66 -6.23 -10.33
CA PHE A 171 -5.42 -7.48 -9.63
C PHE A 171 -5.94 -7.36 -8.20
N ILE A 172 -6.75 -8.34 -7.81
CA ILE A 172 -7.42 -8.42 -6.53
C ILE A 172 -6.90 -9.60 -5.76
N VAL A 173 -6.58 -9.38 -4.48
CA VAL A 173 -6.21 -10.41 -3.51
C VAL A 173 -7.20 -10.34 -2.37
N GLN A 174 -7.83 -11.45 -2.01
CA GLN A 174 -8.72 -11.54 -0.86
C GLN A 174 -8.23 -12.55 0.16
N ALA A 175 -8.27 -12.17 1.42
CA ALA A 175 -7.78 -12.96 2.55
C ALA A 175 -8.76 -12.88 3.72
N TYR A 176 -8.98 -14.02 4.42
CA TYR A 176 -9.72 -14.04 5.68
C TYR A 176 -8.82 -13.67 6.85
N GLU A 177 -9.37 -12.98 7.86
CA GLU A 177 -8.68 -12.82 9.14
C GLU A 177 -8.43 -14.21 9.73
N TYR A 178 -7.20 -14.47 10.14
CA TYR A 178 -6.72 -15.75 10.65
C TYR A 178 -6.21 -15.56 12.08
N ASN A 179 -6.96 -16.07 13.03
CA ASN A 179 -6.65 -16.05 14.47
C ASN A 179 -5.67 -17.17 14.85
#